data_718e40663de8eba7f6db97954788e0f5
#
_entry.id   718e40663de8eba7f6db97954788e0f5
#
_cell.length_a   1.000
_cell.length_b   1.000
_cell.length_c   1.000
_cell.angle_alpha   90.00
_cell.angle_beta   90.00
_cell.angle_gamma   90.00
#
_symmetry.space_group_name_H-M   'P 1'
#
loop_
_entity.id
_entity.type
_entity.pdbx_description
1 polymer ?
#
loop_
_entity_poly.entity_id
_entity_poly.type
_entity_poly.pdbx_seq_one_letter_code
_entity_poly.pdbx_strand_id
1 'polypeptide(L)'
;MADEIGLSKKFFKATEWAAARHAARPRPGRATPSLGEVLGIASLVLVDGGSEREAIAAMLLDALGDDEVPHDTIRSRFGKKVARLVARIASARSLSVAELTDTLSSDDDDDLRVRRVLAADTLRELRSLVTDLRRSGSVTFARYSVEPSVQLQRFQEKVRLLTRDDPRGSLSEELRAACAEVRRLVEVDTATAAWRVAHSDAA
;
A
#
# COMPACT_ATOMS: atom_id res chain seq x y z
N MET A 1 -1.35 -5.42 -35.88
CA MET A 1 -0.49 -6.31 -35.09
C MET A 1 -0.71 -5.92 -33.65
N ALA A 2 -1.29 -6.81 -32.86
CA ALA A 2 -1.38 -6.57 -31.42
C ALA A 2 0.07 -6.60 -30.89
N ASP A 3 0.55 -5.50 -30.31
CA ASP A 3 1.78 -5.50 -29.55
C ASP A 3 1.67 -6.60 -28.50
N GLU A 4 2.62 -7.52 -28.53
CA GLU A 4 2.72 -8.59 -27.54
C GLU A 4 2.90 -7.94 -26.16
N ILE A 5 1.83 -7.95 -25.35
CA ILE A 5 1.85 -7.45 -23.98
C ILE A 5 2.67 -8.45 -23.15
N GLY A 6 3.97 -8.50 -23.43
CA GLY A 6 4.93 -9.35 -22.75
C GLY A 6 5.69 -8.56 -21.69
N LEU A 7 5.75 -9.06 -20.47
CA LEU A 7 6.65 -8.53 -19.45
C LEU A 7 8.11 -8.84 -19.82
N SER A 8 9.00 -7.87 -19.66
CA SER A 8 10.39 -7.98 -20.07
C SER A 8 11.21 -8.86 -19.11
N LYS A 9 12.40 -9.30 -19.57
CA LYS A 9 13.39 -9.97 -18.70
C LYS A 9 13.72 -9.18 -17.42
N LYS A 10 13.53 -7.86 -17.44
CA LYS A 10 13.76 -7.00 -16.27
C LYS A 10 12.68 -7.22 -15.20
N PHE A 11 11.44 -7.43 -15.60
CA PHE A 11 10.37 -7.76 -14.67
C PHE A 11 10.63 -9.09 -13.96
N PHE A 12 11.00 -10.13 -14.70
CA PHE A 12 11.34 -11.44 -14.11
C PHE A 12 12.52 -11.36 -13.16
N LYS A 13 13.57 -10.60 -13.51
CA LYS A 13 14.69 -10.34 -12.60
C LYS A 13 14.27 -9.61 -11.32
N ALA A 14 13.31 -8.69 -11.41
CA ALA A 14 12.79 -7.99 -10.23
C ALA A 14 11.97 -8.94 -9.35
N THR A 15 11.18 -9.82 -9.95
CA THR A 15 10.43 -10.86 -9.22
C THR A 15 11.38 -11.84 -8.50
N GLU A 16 12.41 -12.33 -9.18
CA GLU A 16 13.42 -13.19 -8.58
C GLU A 16 14.14 -12.49 -7.43
N TRP A 17 14.53 -11.24 -7.63
CA TRP A 17 15.19 -10.43 -6.61
C TRP A 17 14.28 -10.21 -5.38
N ALA A 18 13.00 -9.87 -5.60
CA ALA A 18 12.01 -9.74 -4.54
C ALA A 18 11.81 -11.07 -3.79
N ALA A 19 11.72 -12.20 -4.52
CA ALA A 19 11.60 -13.51 -3.93
C ALA A 19 12.79 -13.85 -3.01
N ALA A 20 14.01 -13.61 -3.47
CA ALA A 20 15.22 -13.85 -2.67
C ALA A 20 15.26 -13.03 -1.38
N ARG A 21 14.72 -11.80 -1.38
CA ARG A 21 14.74 -10.93 -0.20
C ARG A 21 13.58 -11.16 0.76
N HIS A 22 12.41 -11.49 0.24
CA HIS A 22 11.15 -11.51 1.01
C HIS A 22 10.68 -12.92 1.39
N ALA A 23 11.18 -13.98 0.73
CA ALA A 23 10.72 -15.35 0.98
C ALA A 23 10.96 -15.83 2.42
N ALA A 24 12.05 -15.36 3.05
CA ALA A 24 12.45 -15.74 4.40
C ALA A 24 12.10 -14.70 5.48
N ARG A 25 11.42 -13.60 5.12
CA ARG A 25 11.09 -12.52 6.05
C ARG A 25 9.66 -12.65 6.55
N PRO A 26 9.44 -13.17 7.78
CA PRO A 26 8.15 -13.04 8.43
C PRO A 26 7.93 -11.58 8.84
N ARG A 27 6.76 -11.02 8.59
CA ARG A 27 6.39 -9.74 9.23
C ARG A 27 6.00 -10.00 10.69
N PRO A 28 6.36 -9.09 11.61
CA PRO A 28 5.91 -9.17 12.98
C PRO A 28 4.37 -9.30 13.03
N GLY A 29 3.87 -10.32 13.71
CA GLY A 29 2.43 -10.59 13.84
C GLY A 29 1.75 -11.24 12.64
N ARG A 30 2.48 -11.71 11.61
CA ARG A 30 1.93 -12.43 10.45
C ARG A 30 2.72 -13.69 10.12
N ALA A 31 1.96 -14.75 9.80
CA ALA A 31 2.52 -16.03 9.37
C ALA A 31 2.91 -16.06 7.87
N THR A 32 2.56 -15.02 7.11
CA THR A 32 2.80 -14.99 5.66
C THR A 32 4.07 -14.23 5.30
N PRO A 33 4.89 -14.75 4.36
CA PRO A 33 6.06 -14.05 3.86
C PRO A 33 5.70 -12.70 3.25
N SER A 34 6.55 -11.70 3.42
CA SER A 34 6.35 -10.34 2.85
C SER A 34 6.36 -10.34 1.31
N LEU A 35 6.86 -11.39 0.65
CA LEU A 35 6.82 -11.56 -0.80
C LEU A 35 5.40 -11.42 -1.38
N GLY A 36 4.41 -12.07 -0.76
CA GLY A 36 3.02 -11.99 -1.22
C GLY A 36 2.47 -10.57 -1.22
N GLU A 37 2.97 -9.71 -0.36
CA GLU A 37 2.54 -8.31 -0.28
C GLU A 37 3.08 -7.50 -1.45
N VAL A 38 4.39 -7.55 -1.72
CA VAL A 38 5.00 -6.78 -2.82
C VAL A 38 4.53 -7.27 -4.19
N LEU A 39 4.31 -8.58 -4.35
CA LEU A 39 3.69 -9.14 -5.56
C LEU A 39 2.23 -8.70 -5.71
N GLY A 40 1.48 -8.63 -4.61
CA GLY A 40 0.11 -8.13 -4.60
C GLY A 40 0.01 -6.67 -5.03
N ILE A 41 0.92 -5.80 -4.57
CA ILE A 41 0.99 -4.41 -5.00
C ILE A 41 1.31 -4.33 -6.50
N ALA A 42 2.31 -5.09 -6.97
CA ALA A 42 2.68 -5.11 -8.39
C ALA A 42 1.53 -5.59 -9.29
N SER A 43 0.77 -6.61 -8.84
CA SER A 43 -0.42 -7.09 -9.53
C SER A 43 -1.50 -6.00 -9.64
N LEU A 44 -1.82 -5.30 -8.55
CA LEU A 44 -2.80 -4.21 -8.56
C LEU A 44 -2.38 -3.09 -9.51
N VAL A 45 -1.09 -2.74 -9.53
CA VAL A 45 -0.55 -1.74 -10.47
C VAL A 45 -0.78 -2.15 -11.92
N LEU A 46 -0.47 -3.41 -12.27
CA LEU A 46 -0.65 -3.90 -13.65
C LEU A 46 -2.12 -3.99 -14.05
N VAL A 47 -2.99 -4.44 -13.17
CA VAL A 47 -4.45 -4.54 -13.42
C VAL A 47 -5.07 -3.15 -13.65
N ASP A 48 -4.55 -2.13 -12.95
CA ASP A 48 -4.97 -0.73 -13.13
C ASP A 48 -4.34 -0.05 -14.36
N GLY A 49 -3.71 -0.80 -15.26
CA GLY A 49 -3.08 -0.27 -16.46
C GLY A 49 -1.74 0.45 -16.22
N GLY A 50 -1.14 0.26 -15.06
CA GLY A 50 0.20 0.76 -14.77
C GLY A 50 1.29 0.06 -15.59
N SER A 51 2.38 0.76 -15.83
CA SER A 51 3.49 0.24 -16.61
C SER A 51 4.30 -0.83 -15.87
N GLU A 52 5.00 -1.68 -16.61
CA GLU A 52 6.00 -2.62 -16.06
C GLU A 52 6.98 -1.93 -15.10
N ARG A 53 7.37 -0.69 -15.39
CA ARG A 53 8.26 0.10 -14.51
C ARG A 53 7.66 0.34 -13.14
N GLU A 54 6.37 0.66 -13.08
CA GLU A 54 5.63 0.86 -11.83
C GLU A 54 5.51 -0.45 -11.06
N ALA A 55 5.20 -1.55 -11.75
CA ALA A 55 5.13 -2.87 -11.13
C ALA A 55 6.48 -3.35 -10.58
N ILE A 56 7.58 -3.11 -11.31
CA ILE A 56 8.94 -3.36 -10.81
C ILE A 56 9.22 -2.48 -9.57
N ALA A 57 8.88 -1.20 -9.62
CA ALA A 57 9.06 -0.31 -8.46
C ALA A 57 8.27 -0.80 -7.25
N ALA A 58 7.03 -1.28 -7.43
CA ALA A 58 6.21 -1.87 -6.39
C ALA A 58 6.87 -3.10 -5.73
N MET A 59 7.50 -3.98 -6.51
CA MET A 59 8.25 -5.12 -5.96
C MET A 59 9.50 -4.72 -5.19
N LEU A 60 10.05 -3.53 -5.46
CA LEU A 60 11.27 -3.02 -4.85
C LEU A 60 11.00 -2.00 -3.72
N LEU A 61 9.74 -1.82 -3.29
CA LEU A 61 9.35 -0.78 -2.32
C LEU A 61 10.15 -0.84 -1.02
N ASP A 62 10.37 -2.03 -0.50
CA ASP A 62 11.07 -2.23 0.77
C ASP A 62 12.60 -2.33 0.59
N ALA A 63 13.10 -2.16 -0.65
CA ALA A 63 14.53 -2.31 -0.94
C ALA A 63 15.38 -1.15 -0.42
N LEU A 64 14.81 0.06 -0.35
CA LEU A 64 15.47 1.25 0.17
C LEU A 64 15.14 1.52 1.66
N GLY A 65 14.37 0.63 2.30
CA GLY A 65 14.04 0.69 3.72
C GLY A 65 15.13 0.06 4.61
N ASP A 66 14.71 -0.79 5.54
CA ASP A 66 15.52 -1.33 6.64
C ASP A 66 16.81 -2.07 6.25
N ASP A 67 17.05 -2.36 4.98
CA ASP A 67 18.16 -3.21 4.54
C ASP A 67 19.24 -2.55 3.68
N GLU A 68 19.31 -1.25 3.69
CA GLU A 68 20.46 -0.52 3.12
C GLU A 68 20.88 -0.97 1.71
N VAL A 69 19.92 -1.34 0.83
CA VAL A 69 20.28 -1.56 -0.57
C VAL A 69 20.64 -0.20 -1.18
N PRO A 70 21.91 0.01 -1.55
CA PRO A 70 22.30 1.29 -2.14
C PRO A 70 21.46 1.59 -3.37
N HIS A 71 21.01 2.82 -3.51
CA HIS A 71 20.29 3.29 -4.70
C HIS A 71 21.00 2.91 -6.01
N ASP A 72 22.33 2.92 -6.02
CA ASP A 72 23.14 2.54 -7.17
C ASP A 72 23.02 1.05 -7.53
N THR A 73 22.74 0.19 -6.55
CA THR A 73 22.47 -1.24 -6.81
C THR A 73 21.15 -1.39 -7.58
N ILE A 74 20.11 -0.66 -7.20
CA ILE A 74 18.84 -0.66 -7.94
C ILE A 74 19.05 -0.05 -9.33
N ARG A 75 19.80 1.04 -9.42
CA ARG A 75 20.10 1.70 -10.68
C ARG A 75 20.86 0.80 -11.66
N SER A 76 21.87 0.08 -11.19
CA SER A 76 22.67 -0.82 -12.05
C SER A 76 21.87 -2.03 -12.53
N ARG A 77 21.01 -2.59 -11.67
CA ARG A 77 20.21 -3.79 -11.99
C ARG A 77 18.95 -3.49 -12.80
N PHE A 78 18.24 -2.43 -12.47
CA PHE A 78 16.90 -2.12 -13.01
C PHE A 78 16.84 -0.84 -13.84
N GLY A 79 17.93 -0.07 -13.85
CA GLY A 79 18.07 1.15 -14.65
C GLY A 79 17.61 2.43 -13.91
N LYS A 80 18.09 3.57 -14.42
CA LYS A 80 17.90 4.90 -13.80
C LYS A 80 16.42 5.27 -13.56
N LYS A 81 15.53 4.92 -14.51
CA LYS A 81 14.10 5.29 -14.42
C LYS A 81 13.39 4.52 -13.30
N VAL A 82 13.69 3.22 -13.12
CA VAL A 82 13.16 2.42 -12.00
C VAL A 82 13.73 2.93 -10.69
N ALA A 83 15.04 3.11 -10.58
CA ALA A 83 15.68 3.56 -9.34
C ALA A 83 15.12 4.92 -8.85
N ARG A 84 14.90 5.87 -9.78
CA ARG A 84 14.29 7.16 -9.46
C ARG A 84 12.87 6.98 -8.93
N LEU A 85 12.06 6.14 -9.57
CA LEU A 85 10.67 5.90 -9.14
C LEU A 85 10.63 5.25 -7.76
N VAL A 86 11.45 4.21 -7.51
CA VAL A 86 11.57 3.56 -6.20
C VAL A 86 11.94 4.57 -5.11
N ALA A 87 12.93 5.43 -5.36
CA ALA A 87 13.35 6.45 -4.40
C ALA A 87 12.21 7.45 -4.10
N ARG A 88 11.48 7.91 -5.13
CA ARG A 88 10.33 8.82 -4.94
C ARG A 88 9.21 8.16 -4.13
N ILE A 89 8.87 6.91 -4.42
CA ILE A 89 7.84 6.18 -3.67
C ILE A 89 8.30 5.95 -2.22
N ALA A 90 9.54 5.55 -2.00
CA ALA A 90 10.08 5.35 -0.66
C ALA A 90 10.03 6.64 0.17
N SER A 91 10.44 7.78 -0.40
CA SER A 91 10.30 9.08 0.25
C SER A 91 8.82 9.42 0.53
N ALA A 92 7.94 9.25 -0.45
CA ALA A 92 6.52 9.57 -0.32
C ALA A 92 5.81 8.72 0.75
N ARG A 93 6.22 7.48 0.98
CA ARG A 93 5.66 6.61 2.03
C ARG A 93 5.90 7.11 3.45
N SER A 94 6.97 7.86 3.68
CA SER A 94 7.33 8.40 4.99
C SER A 94 6.67 9.75 5.31
N LEU A 95 6.03 10.38 4.33
CA LEU A 95 5.39 11.70 4.47
C LEU A 95 4.02 11.61 5.17
N SER A 96 3.68 12.66 5.90
CA SER A 96 2.29 12.91 6.31
C SER A 96 1.41 13.17 5.08
N VAL A 97 0.08 13.08 5.24
CA VAL A 97 -0.85 13.35 4.12
C VAL A 97 -0.71 14.78 3.61
N ALA A 98 -0.47 15.75 4.48
CA ALA A 98 -0.26 17.15 4.09
C ALA A 98 0.99 17.30 3.21
N GLU A 99 2.16 16.79 3.68
CA GLU A 99 3.41 16.82 2.93
C GLU A 99 3.30 16.04 1.61
N LEU A 100 2.57 14.92 1.62
CA LEU A 100 2.32 14.12 0.42
C LEU A 100 1.48 14.90 -0.60
N THR A 101 0.50 15.68 -0.14
CA THR A 101 -0.34 16.53 -0.98
C THR A 101 0.52 17.59 -1.68
N ASP A 102 1.40 18.26 -0.94
CA ASP A 102 2.30 19.25 -1.48
C ASP A 102 3.32 18.64 -2.47
N THR A 103 3.87 17.47 -2.13
CA THR A 103 4.86 16.75 -2.93
C THR A 103 4.29 16.23 -4.26
N LEU A 104 3.03 15.76 -4.25
CA LEU A 104 2.33 15.22 -5.41
C LEU A 104 1.31 16.23 -5.96
N SER A 105 1.65 17.49 -5.97
CA SER A 105 0.74 18.56 -6.42
C SER A 105 0.66 18.70 -7.94
N SER A 106 1.65 18.20 -8.67
CA SER A 106 1.68 18.25 -10.14
C SER A 106 0.93 17.06 -10.75
N ASP A 107 0.42 17.28 -11.98
CA ASP A 107 -0.19 16.23 -12.79
C ASP A 107 0.80 15.65 -13.80
N ASP A 108 2.10 15.71 -13.47
CA ASP A 108 3.11 15.10 -14.32
C ASP A 108 3.06 13.57 -14.24
N ASP A 109 3.56 12.95 -15.29
CA ASP A 109 3.59 11.49 -15.45
C ASP A 109 4.31 10.77 -14.28
N ASP A 110 5.31 11.38 -13.65
CA ASP A 110 6.05 10.75 -12.57
C ASP A 110 5.23 10.81 -11.26
N ASP A 111 4.46 11.88 -11.00
CA ASP A 111 3.55 11.98 -9.87
C ASP A 111 2.38 11.01 -10.00
N LEU A 112 1.79 10.91 -11.21
CA LEU A 112 0.73 9.93 -11.48
C LEU A 112 1.19 8.48 -11.22
N ARG A 113 2.42 8.14 -11.61
CA ARG A 113 3.01 6.82 -11.32
C ARG A 113 3.22 6.58 -9.84
N VAL A 114 3.74 7.58 -9.11
CA VAL A 114 3.90 7.48 -7.65
C VAL A 114 2.55 7.28 -6.98
N ARG A 115 1.54 8.07 -7.34
CA ARG A 115 0.17 7.93 -6.79
C ARG A 115 -0.41 6.55 -7.04
N ARG A 116 -0.30 5.99 -8.26
CA ARG A 116 -0.80 4.64 -8.57
C ARG A 116 -0.15 3.58 -7.69
N VAL A 117 1.16 3.60 -7.52
CA VAL A 117 1.84 2.61 -6.67
C VAL A 117 1.46 2.81 -5.19
N LEU A 118 1.36 4.04 -4.71
CA LEU A 118 0.90 4.32 -3.34
C LEU A 118 -0.57 3.92 -3.13
N ALA A 119 -1.43 4.08 -4.13
CA ALA A 119 -2.82 3.63 -4.08
C ALA A 119 -2.90 2.11 -3.96
N ALA A 120 -2.13 1.38 -4.77
CA ALA A 120 -2.04 -0.08 -4.70
C ALA A 120 -1.51 -0.57 -3.35
N ASP A 121 -0.47 0.06 -2.81
CA ASP A 121 0.08 -0.26 -1.48
C ASP A 121 -0.93 0.03 -0.37
N THR A 122 -1.61 1.17 -0.43
CA THR A 122 -2.64 1.54 0.54
C THR A 122 -3.86 0.60 0.47
N LEU A 123 -4.29 0.20 -0.74
CA LEU A 123 -5.36 -0.79 -0.91
C LEU A 123 -4.99 -2.14 -0.28
N ARG A 124 -3.77 -2.61 -0.51
CA ARG A 124 -3.27 -3.83 0.12
C ARG A 124 -3.29 -3.72 1.65
N GLU A 125 -2.85 -2.57 2.20
CA GLU A 125 -2.86 -2.32 3.64
C GLU A 125 -4.29 -2.33 4.20
N LEU A 126 -5.24 -1.64 3.56
CA LEU A 126 -6.64 -1.60 3.98
C LEU A 126 -7.31 -2.98 3.91
N ARG A 127 -7.07 -3.77 2.86
CA ARG A 127 -7.57 -5.15 2.73
C ARG A 127 -7.07 -6.04 3.86
N SER A 128 -5.79 -5.88 4.21
CA SER A 128 -5.21 -6.57 5.34
C SER A 128 -5.85 -6.12 6.66
N LEU A 129 -6.05 -4.83 6.85
CA LEU A 129 -6.68 -4.27 8.04
C LEU A 129 -8.13 -4.76 8.18
N VAL A 130 -8.90 -4.83 7.09
CA VAL A 130 -10.26 -5.41 7.07
C VAL A 130 -10.24 -6.86 7.56
N THR A 131 -9.28 -7.66 7.07
CA THR A 131 -9.14 -9.07 7.50
C THR A 131 -8.82 -9.18 8.98
N ASP A 132 -7.91 -8.35 9.47
CA ASP A 132 -7.48 -8.34 10.86
C ASP A 132 -8.60 -7.84 11.79
N LEU A 133 -9.33 -6.79 11.40
CA LEU A 133 -10.49 -6.26 12.14
C LEU A 133 -11.60 -7.31 12.27
N ARG A 134 -11.89 -8.04 11.21
CA ARG A 134 -12.88 -9.14 11.26
C ARG A 134 -12.49 -10.27 12.20
N ARG A 135 -11.19 -10.48 12.39
CA ARG A 135 -10.64 -11.54 13.25
C ARG A 135 -10.51 -11.11 14.71
N SER A 136 -10.03 -9.89 14.94
CA SER A 136 -9.53 -9.45 16.25
C SER A 136 -10.14 -8.14 16.75
N GLY A 137 -11.07 -7.51 15.99
CA GLY A 137 -11.66 -6.23 16.36
C GLY A 137 -10.65 -5.10 16.43
N SER A 138 -10.96 -4.08 17.20
CA SER A 138 -10.16 -2.84 17.33
C SER A 138 -8.78 -3.04 17.96
N VAL A 139 -8.51 -4.17 18.65
CA VAL A 139 -7.16 -4.53 19.13
C VAL A 139 -6.13 -4.53 17.98
N THR A 140 -6.59 -4.76 16.75
CA THR A 140 -5.77 -4.64 15.54
C THR A 140 -5.05 -3.28 15.41
N PHE A 141 -5.63 -2.22 15.96
CA PHE A 141 -5.04 -0.87 15.91
C PHE A 141 -3.86 -0.67 16.86
N ALA A 142 -3.61 -1.59 17.80
CA ALA A 142 -2.45 -1.51 18.70
C ALA A 142 -1.09 -1.44 17.94
N ARG A 143 -1.05 -1.88 16.67
CA ARG A 143 0.13 -1.75 15.80
C ARG A 143 0.38 -0.32 15.30
N TYR A 144 -0.63 0.54 15.35
CA TYR A 144 -0.50 1.96 15.04
C TYR A 144 -0.32 2.71 16.35
N SER A 145 0.66 3.56 16.43
CA SER A 145 0.95 4.35 17.66
C SER A 145 -0.03 5.52 17.85
N VAL A 146 -1.27 5.36 17.39
CA VAL A 146 -2.34 6.38 17.46
C VAL A 146 -3.70 5.70 17.65
N GLU A 147 -4.65 6.47 18.15
CA GLU A 147 -6.04 6.03 18.33
C GLU A 147 -6.70 5.58 17.00
N PRO A 148 -7.60 4.57 17.03
CA PRO A 148 -8.29 4.06 15.85
C PRO A 148 -8.96 5.14 14.99
N SER A 149 -9.61 6.12 15.63
CA SER A 149 -10.27 7.25 14.95
C SER A 149 -9.28 8.12 14.18
N VAL A 150 -8.14 8.42 14.79
CA VAL A 150 -7.07 9.22 14.15
C VAL A 150 -6.47 8.46 12.98
N GLN A 151 -6.22 7.15 13.12
CA GLN A 151 -5.70 6.34 12.03
C GLN A 151 -6.70 6.23 10.89
N LEU A 152 -7.99 6.06 11.20
CA LEU A 152 -9.05 6.03 10.19
C LEU A 152 -9.12 7.35 9.42
N GLN A 153 -9.04 8.49 10.12
CA GLN A 153 -9.01 9.80 9.46
C GLN A 153 -7.82 9.92 8.51
N ARG A 154 -6.61 9.49 8.93
CA ARG A 154 -5.41 9.48 8.06
C ARG A 154 -5.63 8.63 6.80
N PHE A 155 -6.26 7.45 6.92
CA PHE A 155 -6.59 6.64 5.76
C PHE A 155 -7.57 7.34 4.82
N GLN A 156 -8.63 7.97 5.36
CA GLN A 156 -9.61 8.68 4.56
C GLN A 156 -9.00 9.86 3.79
N GLU A 157 -8.14 10.63 4.43
CA GLU A 157 -7.42 11.75 3.79
C GLU A 157 -6.47 11.24 2.70
N LYS A 158 -5.70 10.19 2.99
CA LYS A 158 -4.80 9.54 2.02
C LYS A 158 -5.56 8.98 0.82
N VAL A 159 -6.69 8.32 1.05
CA VAL A 159 -7.55 7.80 -0.03
C VAL A 159 -8.08 8.92 -0.91
N ARG A 160 -8.58 10.03 -0.33
CA ARG A 160 -9.02 11.19 -1.11
C ARG A 160 -7.91 11.73 -2.02
N LEU A 161 -6.70 11.87 -1.49
CA LEU A 161 -5.55 12.33 -2.25
C LEU A 161 -5.22 11.38 -3.41
N LEU A 162 -5.13 10.09 -3.12
CA LEU A 162 -4.68 9.07 -4.10
C LEU A 162 -5.73 8.77 -5.19
N THR A 163 -7.01 9.11 -4.97
CA THR A 163 -8.10 8.84 -5.92
C THR A 163 -8.59 10.10 -6.67
N ARG A 164 -7.93 11.25 -6.49
CA ARG A 164 -8.41 12.54 -7.03
C ARG A 164 -8.38 12.59 -8.56
N ASP A 165 -7.32 12.00 -9.18
CA ASP A 165 -7.06 12.18 -10.61
C ASP A 165 -7.80 11.16 -11.48
N ASP A 166 -8.11 9.99 -10.92
CA ASP A 166 -8.94 8.98 -11.57
C ASP A 166 -10.03 8.45 -10.62
N PRO A 167 -11.06 9.24 -10.33
CA PRO A 167 -12.07 8.88 -9.33
C PRO A 167 -12.95 7.70 -9.77
N ARG A 168 -12.94 7.30 -11.05
CA ARG A 168 -13.73 6.18 -11.60
C ARG A 168 -12.87 4.98 -11.97
N GLY A 169 -11.56 5.05 -11.81
CA GLY A 169 -10.66 3.94 -12.03
C GLY A 169 -10.91 2.79 -11.06
N SER A 170 -10.71 1.57 -11.51
CA SER A 170 -11.00 0.37 -10.69
C SER A 170 -10.22 0.36 -9.38
N LEU A 171 -8.96 0.74 -9.39
CA LEU A 171 -8.13 0.85 -8.20
C LEU A 171 -8.67 1.90 -7.22
N SER A 172 -9.14 3.05 -7.73
CA SER A 172 -9.74 4.11 -6.93
C SER A 172 -11.07 3.68 -6.29
N GLU A 173 -11.91 2.96 -7.02
CA GLU A 173 -13.17 2.43 -6.48
C GLU A 173 -12.92 1.41 -5.37
N GLU A 174 -12.02 0.46 -5.60
CA GLU A 174 -11.65 -0.55 -4.61
C GLU A 174 -11.01 0.06 -3.37
N LEU A 175 -10.17 1.09 -3.54
CA LEU A 175 -9.51 1.79 -2.45
C LEU A 175 -10.55 2.50 -1.55
N ARG A 176 -11.52 3.18 -2.14
CA ARG A 176 -12.62 3.81 -1.39
C ARG A 176 -13.50 2.77 -0.71
N ALA A 177 -13.83 1.68 -1.38
CA ALA A 177 -14.64 0.60 -0.81
C ALA A 177 -13.93 -0.05 0.39
N ALA A 178 -12.64 -0.35 0.29
CA ALA A 178 -11.87 -0.89 1.38
C ALA A 178 -11.78 0.07 2.59
N CYS A 179 -11.61 1.36 2.35
CA CYS A 179 -11.59 2.38 3.40
C CYS A 179 -12.96 2.51 4.08
N ALA A 180 -14.05 2.47 3.33
CA ALA A 180 -15.41 2.49 3.87
C ALA A 180 -15.70 1.25 4.73
N GLU A 181 -15.22 0.08 4.32
CA GLU A 181 -15.36 -1.16 5.09
C GLU A 181 -14.57 -1.11 6.40
N VAL A 182 -13.34 -0.58 6.41
CA VAL A 182 -12.58 -0.35 7.65
C VAL A 182 -13.39 0.54 8.60
N ARG A 183 -13.94 1.67 8.11
CA ARG A 183 -14.76 2.56 8.91
C ARG A 183 -15.96 1.84 9.52
N ARG A 184 -16.70 1.09 8.71
CA ARG A 184 -17.86 0.32 9.16
C ARG A 184 -17.52 -0.66 10.28
N LEU A 185 -16.41 -1.39 10.15
CA LEU A 185 -15.97 -2.37 11.15
C LEU A 185 -15.57 -1.68 12.46
N VAL A 186 -14.92 -0.53 12.40
CA VAL A 186 -14.55 0.25 13.60
C VAL A 186 -15.80 0.78 14.32
N GLU A 187 -16.78 1.29 13.58
CA GLU A 187 -18.05 1.79 14.14
C GLU A 187 -18.83 0.67 14.84
N VAL A 188 -18.91 -0.52 14.24
CA VAL A 188 -19.57 -1.68 14.83
C VAL A 188 -18.87 -2.16 16.10
N ASP A 189 -17.54 -2.22 16.10
CA ASP A 189 -16.78 -2.65 17.28
C ASP A 189 -16.92 -1.67 18.44
N THR A 190 -16.89 -0.36 18.16
CA THR A 190 -17.10 0.70 19.14
C THR A 190 -18.52 0.63 19.76
N ALA A 191 -19.54 0.44 18.92
CA ALA A 191 -20.91 0.29 19.40
C ALA A 191 -21.08 -0.95 20.27
N THR A 192 -20.45 -2.07 19.90
CA THR A 192 -20.46 -3.32 20.67
C THR A 192 -19.76 -3.17 22.02
N ALA A 193 -18.63 -2.46 22.05
CA ALA A 193 -17.91 -2.19 23.29
C ALA A 193 -18.74 -1.31 24.24
N ALA A 194 -19.36 -0.25 23.72
CA ALA A 194 -20.24 0.65 24.48
C ALA A 194 -21.46 -0.11 25.07
N TRP A 195 -22.07 -1.00 24.27
CA TRP A 195 -23.18 -1.84 24.74
C TRP A 195 -22.77 -2.77 25.90
N ARG A 196 -21.60 -3.41 25.80
CA ARG A 196 -21.08 -4.29 26.86
C ARG A 196 -20.84 -3.53 28.16
N VAL A 197 -20.25 -2.34 28.09
CA VAL A 197 -20.03 -1.48 29.29
C VAL A 197 -21.36 -1.11 29.94
N ALA A 198 -22.35 -0.66 29.14
CA ALA A 198 -23.66 -0.25 29.65
C ALA A 198 -24.45 -1.39 30.32
N HIS A 199 -24.14 -2.65 30.01
CA HIS A 199 -24.85 -3.84 30.52
C HIS A 199 -24.00 -4.73 31.44
N SER A 200 -22.75 -4.35 31.73
CA SER A 200 -21.89 -5.09 32.67
C SER A 200 -22.32 -4.96 34.13
N ASP A 201 -23.01 -3.87 34.48
CA ASP A 201 -23.45 -3.60 35.85
C ASP A 201 -24.87 -4.18 36.19
N ALA A 202 -25.44 -4.96 35.25
CA ALA A 202 -26.76 -5.55 35.40
C ALA A 202 -26.72 -7.07 35.74
N ALA A 203 -25.55 -7.65 35.99
CA ALA A 203 -25.32 -9.02 36.38
C ALA A 203 -24.61 -9.10 37.75
#